data_19264e4992b36bd924f7f0739f2dc4cd
#
_entry.id   19264e4992b36bd924f7f0739f2dc4cd
#
_cell.length_a   1.000
_cell.length_b   1.000
_cell.length_c   1.000
_cell.angle_alpha   90.00
_cell.angle_beta   90.00
_cell.angle_gamma   90.00
#
_symmetry.space_group_name_H-M   'P 1'
#
loop_
_entity.id
_entity.type
_entity.pdbx_description
1 polymer ?
#
loop_
_entity_poly.entity_id
_entity_poly.type
_entity_poly.pdbx_seq_one_letter_code
_entity_poly.pdbx_strand_id
1 'polypeptide(L)'
;MELYNPIIREVEALAGASTPKRYAYDPAEAWEDTGAFELVMLRDAAYELGGSNKSAVNFTCVTTSPALVPKDEIVVYGPELNELRSDSDFARITLLRVGDIESDDEDDTEQAFRAIQDMDFVKYHVFPKGYMIRTSSESSREQVRISREAVQKGMTFRRIGAEFIRQYKQNRNILAVKLLFITAPEADYAALTRDAKTVKDITMSLTKILAGMPTDCGSCNLKAICDEVEGMRELHFGKEHHTTE
;
A
#
# COMPACT_ATOMS: atom_id res chain seq x y z
N MET A 1 3.74 -11.73 -11.74
CA MET A 1 3.21 -10.81 -10.70
C MET A 1 2.09 -9.94 -11.25
N GLU A 2 0.99 -10.56 -11.69
CA GLU A 2 -0.12 -9.83 -12.31
C GLU A 2 -1.39 -9.79 -11.45
N LEU A 3 -1.35 -10.46 -10.29
CA LEU A 3 -2.51 -10.66 -9.40
C LEU A 3 -3.15 -9.36 -8.94
N TYR A 4 -2.37 -8.29 -8.76
CA TYR A 4 -2.85 -6.98 -8.34
C TYR A 4 -3.19 -6.04 -9.52
N ASN A 5 -2.87 -6.43 -10.77
CA ASN A 5 -3.03 -5.54 -11.92
C ASN A 5 -4.46 -5.04 -12.14
N PRO A 6 -5.53 -5.84 -11.93
CA PRO A 6 -6.91 -5.34 -12.04
C PRO A 6 -7.16 -4.18 -11.06
N ILE A 7 -6.79 -4.35 -9.80
CA ILE A 7 -6.95 -3.32 -8.76
C ILE A 7 -6.15 -2.07 -9.10
N ILE A 8 -4.89 -2.23 -9.55
CA ILE A 8 -4.04 -1.10 -9.92
C ILE A 8 -4.65 -0.27 -11.07
N ARG A 9 -5.33 -0.91 -12.03
CA ARG A 9 -5.97 -0.21 -13.15
C ARG A 9 -7.18 0.63 -12.72
N GLU A 10 -7.89 0.21 -11.69
CA GLU A 10 -9.15 0.82 -11.26
C GLU A 10 -8.98 1.84 -10.12
N VAL A 11 -7.93 1.71 -9.33
CA VAL A 11 -7.75 2.47 -8.09
C VAL A 11 -7.80 4.00 -8.28
N GLU A 12 -7.24 4.53 -9.38
CA GLU A 12 -7.28 5.97 -9.64
C GLU A 12 -8.71 6.45 -9.99
N ALA A 13 -9.52 5.62 -10.62
CA ALA A 13 -10.92 5.94 -10.91
C ALA A 13 -11.77 6.00 -9.63
N LEU A 14 -11.46 5.16 -8.64
CA LEU A 14 -12.13 5.16 -7.34
C LEU A 14 -11.74 6.35 -6.46
N ALA A 15 -10.59 6.96 -6.71
CA ALA A 15 -10.07 8.10 -5.94
C ALA A 15 -10.84 9.41 -6.14
N GLY A 16 -11.79 9.46 -7.09
CA GLY A 16 -12.67 10.59 -7.33
C GLY A 16 -12.51 11.21 -8.72
N ALA A 17 -13.49 12.04 -9.09
CA ALA A 17 -13.53 12.70 -10.40
C ALA A 17 -12.69 13.98 -10.48
N SER A 18 -12.16 14.47 -9.37
CA SER A 18 -11.34 15.69 -9.34
C SER A 18 -9.95 15.43 -9.96
N THR A 19 -9.44 16.45 -10.66
CA THR A 19 -8.08 16.39 -11.23
C THR A 19 -7.05 16.25 -10.11
N PRO A 20 -6.25 15.17 -10.07
CA PRO A 20 -5.26 14.97 -9.02
C PRO A 20 -4.08 15.92 -9.15
N LYS A 21 -3.48 16.26 -8.03
CA LYS A 21 -2.16 16.89 -7.98
C LYS A 21 -1.10 15.81 -8.12
N ARG A 22 -0.21 15.93 -9.10
CA ARG A 22 0.85 14.95 -9.37
C ARG A 22 2.22 15.56 -9.16
N TYR A 23 3.05 14.88 -8.38
CA TYR A 23 4.40 15.32 -8.06
C TYR A 23 5.40 14.22 -8.43
N ALA A 24 6.42 14.60 -9.21
CA ALA A 24 7.59 13.73 -9.37
C ALA A 24 8.31 13.58 -8.02
N TYR A 25 8.84 12.41 -7.78
CA TYR A 25 9.67 12.18 -6.61
C TYR A 25 10.96 13.01 -6.66
N ASP A 26 11.25 13.70 -5.56
CA ASP A 26 12.50 14.39 -5.34
C ASP A 26 12.98 14.07 -3.91
N PRO A 27 14.12 13.39 -3.73
CA PRO A 27 14.62 13.05 -2.41
C PRO A 27 14.96 14.27 -1.54
N ALA A 28 15.24 15.43 -2.16
CA ALA A 28 15.51 16.67 -1.43
C ALA A 28 14.25 17.27 -0.77
N GLU A 29 13.07 16.87 -1.21
CA GLU A 29 11.78 17.27 -0.66
C GLU A 29 11.32 16.39 0.50
N ALA A 30 12.00 15.27 0.79
CA ALA A 30 11.61 14.32 1.83
C ALA A 30 11.44 15.01 3.17
N TRP A 31 10.33 14.67 3.87
CA TRP A 31 10.10 15.16 5.22
C TRP A 31 11.04 14.45 6.20
N GLU A 32 11.37 15.11 7.32
CA GLU A 32 12.21 14.54 8.37
C GLU A 32 11.56 13.26 8.95
N ASP A 33 12.30 12.15 8.92
CA ASP A 33 11.92 10.90 9.59
C ASP A 33 12.61 10.82 10.94
N THR A 34 11.86 10.51 11.99
CA THR A 34 12.39 10.42 13.35
C THR A 34 13.05 9.07 13.64
N GLY A 35 12.89 8.07 12.75
CA GLY A 35 13.37 6.69 12.95
C GLY A 35 12.62 5.91 14.02
N ALA A 36 11.63 6.52 14.69
CA ALA A 36 10.83 5.88 15.72
C ALA A 36 9.42 6.49 15.80
N PHE A 37 8.49 5.70 16.31
CA PHE A 37 7.11 6.16 16.52
C PHE A 37 7.06 7.39 17.43
N GLU A 38 6.40 8.44 16.98
CA GLU A 38 6.18 9.69 17.69
C GLU A 38 4.71 9.85 18.03
N LEU A 39 4.40 10.12 19.29
CA LEU A 39 3.02 10.30 19.75
C LEU A 39 2.57 11.76 19.60
N VAL A 40 1.67 12.02 18.66
CA VAL A 40 0.97 13.30 18.57
C VAL A 40 -0.27 13.27 19.45
N MET A 41 -0.25 14.04 20.54
CA MET A 41 -1.39 14.15 21.46
C MET A 41 -2.56 14.90 20.80
N LEU A 42 -3.82 14.62 21.22
CA LEU A 42 -5.01 15.28 20.67
C LEU A 42 -4.94 16.81 20.75
N ARG A 43 -4.46 17.35 21.87
CA ARG A 43 -4.33 18.81 22.08
C ARG A 43 -3.33 19.46 21.10
N ASP A 44 -2.36 18.69 20.63
CA ASP A 44 -1.28 19.16 19.77
C ASP A 44 -1.57 18.84 18.27
N ALA A 45 -2.64 18.09 18.02
CA ALA A 45 -3.09 17.78 16.67
C ALA A 45 -3.77 18.99 16.00
N ALA A 46 -3.50 19.17 14.71
CA ALA A 46 -4.28 20.05 13.87
C ALA A 46 -5.59 19.37 13.46
N TYR A 47 -5.50 18.11 13.03
CA TYR A 47 -6.62 17.25 12.61
C TYR A 47 -6.20 15.76 12.55
N GLU A 48 -7.22 14.91 12.39
CA GLU A 48 -7.04 13.47 12.13
C GLU A 48 -7.54 13.09 10.72
N LEU A 49 -6.84 12.17 10.10
CA LEU A 49 -7.27 11.53 8.86
C LEU A 49 -7.69 10.10 9.17
N GLY A 50 -8.85 9.69 8.65
CA GLY A 50 -9.38 8.34 8.86
C GLY A 50 -9.72 8.02 10.32
N GLY A 51 -9.84 9.04 11.18
CA GLY A 51 -10.19 8.90 12.60
C GLY A 51 -11.69 8.77 12.84
N SER A 52 -12.06 8.25 14.02
CA SER A 52 -13.44 8.14 14.49
C SER A 52 -14.41 7.54 13.45
N ASN A 53 -15.36 8.33 12.95
CA ASN A 53 -16.38 7.93 11.99
C ASN A 53 -15.97 8.15 10.52
N LYS A 54 -14.69 8.42 10.28
CA LYS A 54 -14.15 8.62 8.94
C LYS A 54 -13.66 7.32 8.32
N SER A 55 -13.75 7.23 6.99
CA SER A 55 -13.14 6.14 6.24
C SER A 55 -11.62 6.19 6.37
N ALA A 56 -11.02 5.03 6.48
CA ALA A 56 -9.57 4.88 6.60
C ALA A 56 -9.14 3.64 5.84
N VAL A 57 -8.35 3.79 4.79
CA VAL A 57 -7.93 2.66 3.94
C VAL A 57 -6.43 2.72 3.68
N ASN A 58 -5.78 1.56 3.78
CA ASN A 58 -4.39 1.39 3.39
C ASN A 58 -4.16 0.02 2.76
N PHE A 59 -3.50 0.00 1.61
CA PHE A 59 -3.00 -1.24 1.02
C PHE A 59 -1.82 -0.98 0.07
N THR A 60 -1.08 -2.06 -0.22
CA THR A 60 0.06 -2.05 -1.12
C THR A 60 -0.16 -3.07 -2.22
N CYS A 61 -0.02 -2.66 -3.48
CA CYS A 61 -0.06 -3.54 -4.64
C CYS A 61 1.31 -3.62 -5.29
N VAL A 62 1.67 -4.80 -5.81
CA VAL A 62 2.95 -5.04 -6.47
C VAL A 62 2.70 -5.46 -7.92
N THR A 63 3.49 -4.95 -8.84
CA THR A 63 3.41 -5.30 -10.27
C THR A 63 4.81 -5.30 -10.92
N THR A 64 4.98 -6.07 -11.97
CA THR A 64 6.16 -5.98 -12.84
C THR A 64 5.93 -5.03 -14.03
N SER A 65 4.68 -4.58 -14.24
CA SER A 65 4.29 -3.80 -15.41
C SER A 65 4.76 -2.34 -15.36
N PRO A 66 5.66 -1.91 -16.26
CA PRO A 66 6.06 -0.51 -16.37
C PRO A 66 4.94 0.41 -16.88
N ALA A 67 3.91 -0.15 -17.52
CA ALA A 67 2.76 0.63 -17.97
C ALA A 67 1.86 1.09 -16.81
N LEU A 68 1.78 0.28 -15.72
CA LEU A 68 0.95 0.59 -14.55
C LEU A 68 1.67 1.50 -13.56
N VAL A 69 2.98 1.30 -13.35
CA VAL A 69 3.81 2.13 -12.46
C VAL A 69 5.09 2.52 -13.21
N PRO A 70 5.02 3.56 -14.07
CA PRO A 70 6.15 3.92 -14.96
C PRO A 70 7.33 4.56 -14.22
N LYS A 71 7.08 5.31 -13.16
CA LYS A 71 8.09 6.12 -12.44
C LYS A 71 7.71 6.33 -10.98
N ASP A 72 8.64 6.88 -10.22
CA ASP A 72 8.40 7.34 -8.85
C ASP A 72 7.50 8.60 -8.90
N GLU A 73 6.32 8.54 -8.27
CA GLU A 73 5.32 9.61 -8.32
C GLU A 73 4.48 9.66 -7.04
N ILE A 74 4.14 10.87 -6.62
CA ILE A 74 3.17 11.11 -5.54
C ILE A 74 1.94 11.74 -6.18
N VAL A 75 0.77 11.17 -5.89
CA VAL A 75 -0.52 11.63 -6.42
C VAL A 75 -1.45 11.96 -5.26
N VAL A 76 -2.03 13.15 -5.27
CA VAL A 76 -2.97 13.61 -4.25
C VAL A 76 -4.33 13.86 -4.88
N TYR A 77 -5.33 13.11 -4.43
CA TYR A 77 -6.74 13.30 -4.79
C TYR A 77 -7.44 14.04 -3.65
N GLY A 78 -7.95 15.22 -3.95
CA GLY A 78 -8.60 16.11 -2.98
C GLY A 78 -7.64 17.13 -2.36
N PRO A 79 -8.00 17.66 -1.17
CA PRO A 79 -7.19 18.65 -0.46
C PRO A 79 -5.81 18.13 -0.07
N GLU A 80 -4.78 18.95 -0.27
CA GLU A 80 -3.44 18.74 0.29
C GLU A 80 -3.45 19.01 1.81
N LEU A 81 -2.48 18.51 2.57
CA LEU A 81 -2.43 18.65 4.03
C LEU A 81 -2.62 20.09 4.52
N ASN A 82 -1.98 21.05 3.86
CA ASN A 82 -2.10 22.46 4.21
C ASN A 82 -3.45 23.11 3.82
N GLU A 83 -4.23 22.42 2.99
CA GLU A 83 -5.55 22.87 2.55
C GLU A 83 -6.69 22.29 3.42
N LEU A 84 -6.42 21.23 4.16
CA LEU A 84 -7.38 20.64 5.07
C LEU A 84 -7.81 21.64 6.17
N ARG A 85 -9.07 21.58 6.58
CA ARG A 85 -9.66 22.45 7.61
C ARG A 85 -10.26 21.67 8.77
N SER A 86 -10.40 20.37 8.63
CA SER A 86 -10.98 19.47 9.63
C SER A 86 -10.55 18.04 9.38
N ASP A 87 -10.93 17.16 10.29
CA ASP A 87 -10.80 15.72 10.14
C ASP A 87 -11.49 15.25 8.85
N SER A 88 -10.85 14.35 8.13
CA SER A 88 -11.34 13.87 6.83
C SER A 88 -11.25 12.35 6.68
N ASP A 89 -12.01 11.84 5.71
CA ASP A 89 -11.79 10.51 5.16
C ASP A 89 -10.39 10.45 4.55
N PHE A 90 -9.80 9.26 4.54
CA PHE A 90 -8.42 9.09 4.11
C PHE A 90 -8.16 7.72 3.49
N ALA A 91 -7.39 7.71 2.42
CA ALA A 91 -6.74 6.50 1.96
C ALA A 91 -5.29 6.80 1.56
N ARG A 92 -4.40 5.85 1.87
CA ARG A 92 -3.04 5.83 1.34
C ARG A 92 -2.80 4.50 0.63
N ILE A 93 -2.56 4.58 -0.66
CA ILE A 93 -2.37 3.40 -1.51
C ILE A 93 -0.97 3.46 -2.11
N THR A 94 -0.25 2.37 -1.99
CA THR A 94 1.12 2.24 -2.50
C THR A 94 1.12 1.25 -3.64
N LEU A 95 1.60 1.69 -4.80
CA LEU A 95 1.77 0.85 -5.97
C LEU A 95 3.27 0.71 -6.24
N LEU A 96 3.77 -0.51 -6.17
CA LEU A 96 5.18 -0.84 -6.33
C LEU A 96 5.42 -1.55 -7.65
N ARG A 97 6.33 -1.02 -8.45
CA ARG A 97 6.90 -1.79 -9.55
C ARG A 97 8.19 -2.44 -9.08
N VAL A 98 8.27 -3.74 -9.30
CA VAL A 98 9.43 -4.55 -8.97
C VAL A 98 10.06 -5.13 -10.24
N GLY A 99 11.31 -5.57 -10.17
CA GLY A 99 11.93 -6.35 -11.21
C GLY A 99 11.28 -7.72 -11.34
N ASP A 100 11.68 -8.45 -12.34
CA ASP A 100 11.30 -9.85 -12.49
C ASP A 100 11.87 -10.62 -11.30
N ILE A 101 10.98 -11.09 -10.44
CA ILE A 101 11.34 -11.89 -9.25
C ILE A 101 11.05 -13.36 -9.55
N GLU A 102 10.58 -13.65 -10.76
CA GLU A 102 10.30 -15.01 -11.21
C GLU A 102 11.63 -15.70 -11.55
N SER A 103 11.91 -16.79 -10.85
CA SER A 103 12.93 -17.73 -11.22
C SER A 103 12.34 -19.14 -11.22
N ASP A 104 12.86 -19.98 -12.09
CA ASP A 104 12.45 -21.38 -12.23
C ASP A 104 12.94 -22.27 -11.07
N ASP A 105 13.59 -21.69 -10.05
CA ASP A 105 14.15 -22.40 -8.91
C ASP A 105 13.27 -22.20 -7.65
N GLU A 106 12.96 -23.27 -6.91
CA GLU A 106 12.10 -23.25 -5.72
C GLU A 106 12.63 -22.30 -4.62
N ASP A 107 13.96 -22.25 -4.45
CA ASP A 107 14.61 -21.35 -3.49
C ASP A 107 14.36 -19.87 -3.81
N ASP A 108 14.26 -19.52 -5.10
CA ASP A 108 14.03 -18.18 -5.57
C ASP A 108 12.56 -17.73 -5.40
N THR A 109 11.61 -18.67 -5.44
CA THR A 109 10.19 -18.38 -5.20
C THR A 109 9.97 -17.95 -3.74
N GLU A 110 10.65 -18.60 -2.79
CA GLU A 110 10.59 -18.22 -1.37
C GLU A 110 11.25 -16.86 -1.13
N GLN A 111 12.35 -16.57 -1.82
CA GLN A 111 13.01 -15.27 -1.77
C GLN A 111 12.14 -14.15 -2.35
N ALA A 112 11.47 -14.40 -3.47
CA ALA A 112 10.52 -13.47 -4.07
C ALA A 112 9.38 -13.11 -3.10
N PHE A 113 8.86 -14.11 -2.42
CA PHE A 113 7.79 -13.91 -1.45
C PHE A 113 8.23 -13.12 -0.21
N ARG A 114 9.39 -13.47 0.36
CA ARG A 114 9.99 -12.70 1.46
C ARG A 114 10.21 -11.24 1.03
N ALA A 115 10.67 -11.03 -0.19
CA ALA A 115 10.83 -9.69 -0.74
C ALA A 115 9.50 -8.90 -0.79
N ILE A 116 8.38 -9.55 -1.15
CA ILE A 116 7.05 -8.90 -1.14
C ILE A 116 6.61 -8.56 0.29
N GLN A 117 6.81 -9.48 1.24
CA GLN A 117 6.50 -9.21 2.65
C GLN A 117 7.33 -8.04 3.18
N ASP A 118 8.62 -8.02 2.89
CA ASP A 118 9.51 -6.93 3.29
C ASP A 118 9.07 -5.59 2.69
N MET A 119 8.61 -5.58 1.44
CA MET A 119 8.05 -4.39 0.79
C MET A 119 6.77 -3.91 1.47
N ASP A 120 5.85 -4.81 1.82
CA ASP A 120 4.63 -4.43 2.55
C ASP A 120 4.97 -3.95 3.97
N PHE A 121 6.04 -4.44 4.55
CA PHE A 121 6.49 -4.08 5.90
C PHE A 121 7.02 -2.66 6.00
N VAL A 122 7.51 -2.07 4.91
CA VAL A 122 8.04 -0.70 4.88
C VAL A 122 7.04 0.31 5.45
N LYS A 123 5.74 0.17 5.13
CA LYS A 123 4.68 1.07 5.62
C LYS A 123 4.58 1.20 7.14
N TYR A 124 5.12 0.22 7.90
CA TYR A 124 5.12 0.23 9.36
C TYR A 124 6.40 0.84 9.96
N HIS A 125 7.39 1.16 9.13
CA HIS A 125 8.71 1.63 9.54
C HIS A 125 9.07 3.02 8.98
N VAL A 126 8.06 3.80 8.58
CA VAL A 126 8.22 5.18 8.16
C VAL A 126 7.58 6.06 9.21
N PHE A 127 8.36 6.95 9.82
CA PHE A 127 7.96 7.76 10.97
C PHE A 127 8.17 9.26 10.69
N PRO A 128 7.39 9.87 9.78
CA PRO A 128 7.56 11.28 9.46
C PRO A 128 7.25 12.13 10.70
N LYS A 129 8.13 13.03 11.05
CA LYS A 129 8.03 13.88 12.25
C LYS A 129 6.71 14.65 12.30
N GLY A 130 5.92 14.44 13.36
CA GLY A 130 4.61 15.07 13.51
C GLY A 130 3.52 14.49 12.62
N TYR A 131 3.74 13.32 12.02
CA TYR A 131 2.77 12.56 11.25
C TYR A 131 2.63 11.15 11.87
N MET A 132 1.82 11.07 12.91
CA MET A 132 1.61 9.83 13.67
C MET A 132 0.71 8.89 12.91
N ILE A 133 1.24 7.76 12.48
CA ILE A 133 0.51 6.74 11.75
C ILE A 133 0.07 5.62 12.69
N ARG A 134 -1.18 5.18 12.54
CA ARG A 134 -1.72 3.99 13.20
C ARG A 134 -2.34 3.10 12.13
N THR A 135 -1.65 2.05 11.76
CA THR A 135 -2.11 1.10 10.75
C THR A 135 -2.55 -0.20 11.41
N SER A 136 -3.72 -0.69 11.05
CA SER A 136 -4.21 -2.01 11.42
C SER A 136 -3.98 -2.98 10.26
N SER A 137 -3.16 -3.99 10.49
CA SER A 137 -2.92 -5.07 9.52
C SER A 137 -4.15 -5.94 9.31
N GLU A 138 -5.01 -6.04 10.32
CA GLU A 138 -6.22 -6.87 10.27
C GLU A 138 -7.32 -6.25 9.40
N SER A 139 -7.56 -4.95 9.54
CA SER A 139 -8.65 -4.24 8.88
C SER A 139 -8.21 -3.38 7.69
N SER A 140 -6.92 -3.38 7.35
CA SER A 140 -6.33 -2.50 6.32
C SER A 140 -6.72 -1.01 6.52
N ARG A 141 -6.84 -0.60 7.77
CA ARG A 141 -7.15 0.79 8.14
C ARG A 141 -5.88 1.53 8.50
N GLU A 142 -5.79 2.76 8.04
CA GLU A 142 -4.72 3.67 8.44
C GLU A 142 -5.32 4.98 8.95
N GLN A 143 -5.10 5.26 10.21
CA GLN A 143 -5.44 6.53 10.84
C GLN A 143 -4.17 7.35 11.03
N VAL A 144 -4.28 8.64 10.73
CA VAL A 144 -3.15 9.55 10.89
C VAL A 144 -3.57 10.73 11.76
N ARG A 145 -2.72 11.07 12.73
CA ARG A 145 -2.84 12.30 13.50
C ARG A 145 -1.70 13.24 13.14
N ILE A 146 -2.03 14.47 12.80
CA ILE A 146 -1.10 15.43 12.23
C ILE A 146 -0.85 16.55 13.24
N SER A 147 0.45 16.77 13.56
CA SER A 147 0.90 17.84 14.43
C SER A 147 0.63 19.22 13.83
N ARG A 148 0.08 20.12 14.62
CA ARG A 148 -0.11 21.53 14.25
C ARG A 148 1.22 22.22 13.92
N GLU A 149 2.25 21.93 14.69
CA GLU A 149 3.59 22.44 14.46
C GLU A 149 4.16 21.97 13.11
N ALA A 150 3.98 20.69 12.77
CA ALA A 150 4.44 20.13 11.51
C ALA A 150 3.75 20.80 10.30
N VAL A 151 2.44 21.07 10.37
CA VAL A 151 1.71 21.82 9.34
C VAL A 151 2.27 23.23 9.21
N GLN A 152 2.54 23.93 10.31
CA GLN A 152 3.13 25.27 10.30
C GLN A 152 4.53 25.30 9.69
N LYS A 153 5.30 24.20 9.83
CA LYS A 153 6.62 24.02 9.22
C LYS A 153 6.55 23.59 7.74
N GLY A 154 5.36 23.53 7.16
CA GLY A 154 5.17 23.25 5.75
C GLY A 154 5.13 21.76 5.40
N MET A 155 4.60 20.92 6.30
CA MET A 155 4.30 19.52 5.99
C MET A 155 3.23 19.45 4.89
N THR A 156 3.47 18.61 3.89
CA THR A 156 2.56 18.32 2.77
C THR A 156 2.59 16.83 2.43
N PHE A 157 1.56 16.32 1.75
CA PHE A 157 1.58 14.94 1.23
C PHE A 157 2.73 14.72 0.24
N ARG A 158 3.08 15.74 -0.55
CA ARG A 158 4.27 15.68 -1.42
C ARG A 158 5.52 15.33 -0.60
N ARG A 159 5.78 16.03 0.50
CA ARG A 159 6.98 15.84 1.32
C ARG A 159 6.97 14.53 2.09
N ILE A 160 5.81 14.16 2.64
CA ILE A 160 5.63 12.88 3.32
C ILE A 160 5.75 11.74 2.31
N GLY A 161 5.14 11.87 1.14
CA GLY A 161 5.25 10.87 0.06
C GLY A 161 6.68 10.69 -0.42
N ALA A 162 7.47 11.76 -0.50
CA ALA A 162 8.88 11.67 -0.83
C ALA A 162 9.65 10.86 0.22
N GLU A 163 9.32 11.01 1.51
CA GLU A 163 9.92 10.19 2.57
C GLU A 163 9.53 8.73 2.44
N PHE A 164 8.25 8.41 2.22
CA PHE A 164 7.83 7.03 1.97
C PHE A 164 8.56 6.40 0.78
N ILE A 165 8.64 7.12 -0.35
CA ILE A 165 9.35 6.63 -1.54
C ILE A 165 10.83 6.41 -1.21
N ARG A 166 11.46 7.31 -0.46
CA ARG A 166 12.86 7.17 -0.03
C ARG A 166 13.08 5.86 0.75
N GLN A 167 12.17 5.52 1.66
CA GLN A 167 12.25 4.29 2.43
C GLN A 167 12.00 3.04 1.56
N TYR A 168 10.99 3.05 0.68
CA TYR A 168 10.77 1.97 -0.26
C TYR A 168 11.98 1.71 -1.17
N LYS A 169 12.64 2.78 -1.65
CA LYS A 169 13.82 2.70 -2.53
C LYS A 169 15.07 2.14 -1.85
N GLN A 170 15.07 1.94 -0.55
CA GLN A 170 16.14 1.19 0.13
C GLN A 170 16.12 -0.30 -0.25
N ASN A 171 14.96 -0.82 -0.65
CA ASN A 171 14.85 -2.17 -1.20
C ASN A 171 15.22 -2.13 -2.69
N ARG A 172 16.34 -2.79 -3.05
CA ARG A 172 16.88 -2.84 -4.41
C ARG A 172 15.95 -3.45 -5.46
N ASN A 173 14.98 -4.25 -5.03
CA ASN A 173 14.02 -4.89 -5.93
C ASN A 173 12.92 -3.91 -6.38
N ILE A 174 12.77 -2.76 -5.72
CA ILE A 174 11.76 -1.76 -6.06
C ILE A 174 12.30 -0.82 -7.13
N LEU A 175 11.74 -0.93 -8.33
CA LEU A 175 12.12 -0.14 -9.50
C LEU A 175 11.40 1.20 -9.55
N ALA A 176 10.11 1.24 -9.17
CA ALA A 176 9.33 2.47 -9.09
C ALA A 176 8.24 2.37 -8.02
N VAL A 177 7.86 3.52 -7.47
CA VAL A 177 6.82 3.67 -6.45
C VAL A 177 5.85 4.76 -6.88
N LYS A 178 4.56 4.43 -7.01
CA LYS A 178 3.49 5.42 -7.11
C LYS A 178 2.70 5.41 -5.80
N LEU A 179 2.69 6.54 -5.12
CA LEU A 179 2.01 6.71 -3.83
C LEU A 179 0.81 7.63 -4.01
N LEU A 180 -0.37 7.12 -3.67
CA LEU A 180 -1.62 7.87 -3.72
C LEU A 180 -2.06 8.26 -2.31
N PHE A 181 -2.33 9.55 -2.11
CA PHE A 181 -3.05 10.08 -0.94
C PHE A 181 -4.42 10.54 -1.41
N ILE A 182 -5.46 10.06 -0.75
CA ILE A 182 -6.86 10.35 -1.12
C ILE A 182 -7.54 10.96 0.10
N THR A 183 -7.93 12.22 -0.04
CA THR A 183 -8.71 13.01 0.93
C THR A 183 -9.98 13.58 0.29
N ALA A 184 -10.20 13.26 -0.99
CA ALA A 184 -11.37 13.67 -1.75
C ALA A 184 -12.66 13.10 -1.11
N PRO A 185 -13.63 13.93 -0.72
CA PRO A 185 -14.86 13.44 -0.07
C PRO A 185 -15.75 12.63 -1.02
N GLU A 186 -15.58 12.81 -2.33
CA GLU A 186 -16.29 12.09 -3.39
C GLU A 186 -15.67 10.74 -3.76
N ALA A 187 -14.55 10.36 -3.18
CA ALA A 187 -13.91 9.07 -3.44
C ALA A 187 -14.78 7.90 -2.95
N ASP A 188 -14.77 6.80 -3.70
CA ASP A 188 -15.48 5.58 -3.30
C ASP A 188 -14.67 4.78 -2.27
N TYR A 189 -14.65 5.27 -1.04
CA TYR A 189 -13.97 4.60 0.08
C TYR A 189 -14.52 3.20 0.37
N ALA A 190 -15.79 2.93 0.01
CA ALA A 190 -16.36 1.60 0.18
C ALA A 190 -15.76 0.61 -0.83
N ALA A 191 -15.57 1.02 -2.09
CA ALA A 191 -14.87 0.23 -3.09
C ALA A 191 -13.40 0.05 -2.71
N LEU A 192 -12.69 1.12 -2.34
CA LEU A 192 -11.30 1.04 -1.87
C LEU A 192 -11.13 0.10 -0.67
N THR A 193 -12.13 0.02 0.22
CA THR A 193 -12.11 -0.93 1.36
C THR A 193 -12.28 -2.38 0.87
N ARG A 194 -13.10 -2.62 -0.15
CA ARG A 194 -13.22 -3.96 -0.77
C ARG A 194 -11.91 -4.36 -1.44
N ASP A 195 -11.28 -3.43 -2.17
CA ASP A 195 -9.97 -3.68 -2.79
C ASP A 195 -8.90 -3.99 -1.76
N ALA A 196 -8.86 -3.25 -0.65
CA ALA A 196 -7.94 -3.51 0.45
C ALA A 196 -8.11 -4.92 1.02
N LYS A 197 -9.37 -5.39 1.14
CA LYS A 197 -9.65 -6.77 1.56
C LYS A 197 -9.16 -7.78 0.51
N THR A 198 -9.43 -7.54 -0.77
CA THR A 198 -8.97 -8.42 -1.85
C THR A 198 -7.45 -8.50 -1.89
N VAL A 199 -6.75 -7.36 -1.78
CA VAL A 199 -5.27 -7.31 -1.69
C VAL A 199 -4.75 -8.13 -0.52
N LYS A 200 -5.37 -7.98 0.66
CA LYS A 200 -5.02 -8.79 1.84
C LYS A 200 -5.23 -10.28 1.60
N ASP A 201 -6.36 -10.66 1.02
CA ASP A 201 -6.71 -12.05 0.74
C ASP A 201 -5.73 -12.67 -0.28
N ILE A 202 -5.33 -11.92 -1.33
CA ILE A 202 -4.28 -12.31 -2.28
C ILE A 202 -2.96 -12.57 -1.53
N THR A 203 -2.51 -11.61 -0.72
CA THR A 203 -1.26 -11.71 0.04
C THR A 203 -1.27 -12.91 1.01
N MET A 204 -2.40 -13.15 1.70
CA MET A 204 -2.55 -14.30 2.58
C MET A 204 -2.56 -15.64 1.83
N SER A 205 -3.17 -15.68 0.65
CA SER A 205 -3.19 -16.88 -0.19
C SER A 205 -1.79 -17.22 -0.68
N LEU A 206 -1.04 -16.23 -1.16
CA LEU A 206 0.37 -16.38 -1.54
C LEU A 206 1.20 -16.90 -0.36
N THR A 207 0.99 -16.35 0.85
CA THR A 207 1.69 -16.83 2.06
C THR A 207 1.45 -18.31 2.32
N LYS A 208 0.21 -18.77 2.21
CA LYS A 208 -0.14 -20.18 2.44
C LYS A 208 0.44 -21.12 1.39
N ILE A 209 0.34 -20.74 0.11
CA ILE A 209 0.87 -21.51 -1.01
C ILE A 209 2.38 -21.70 -0.88
N LEU A 210 3.10 -20.61 -0.60
CA LEU A 210 4.56 -20.62 -0.52
C LEU A 210 5.08 -21.28 0.77
N ALA A 211 4.31 -21.27 1.86
CA ALA A 211 4.64 -22.01 3.08
C ALA A 211 4.45 -23.54 2.93
N GLY A 212 4.05 -24.03 1.74
CA GLY A 212 3.82 -25.47 1.54
C GLY A 212 2.76 -26.07 2.44
N MET A 213 1.85 -25.24 2.97
CA MET A 213 0.76 -25.76 3.81
C MET A 213 -0.17 -26.62 2.96
N PRO A 214 -0.41 -27.89 3.34
CA PRO A 214 -1.41 -28.71 2.66
C PRO A 214 -2.76 -28.01 2.78
N THR A 215 -3.25 -27.46 1.69
CA THR A 215 -4.54 -26.80 1.63
C THR A 215 -5.55 -27.77 1.04
N ASP A 216 -6.46 -28.26 1.89
CA ASP A 216 -7.68 -28.85 1.37
C ASP A 216 -8.50 -27.74 0.70
N CYS A 217 -8.40 -27.65 -0.64
CA CYS A 217 -9.10 -26.63 -1.43
C CYS A 217 -10.62 -26.70 -1.25
N GLY A 218 -11.16 -27.86 -0.84
CA GLY A 218 -12.59 -28.03 -0.59
C GLY A 218 -13.09 -27.26 0.63
N SER A 219 -12.27 -27.16 1.67
CA SER A 219 -12.60 -26.49 2.94
C SER A 219 -11.90 -25.12 3.11
N CYS A 220 -11.10 -24.69 2.14
CA CYS A 220 -10.30 -23.47 2.25
C CYS A 220 -11.20 -22.22 2.15
N ASN A 221 -11.13 -21.35 3.15
CA ASN A 221 -11.88 -20.09 3.18
C ASN A 221 -11.38 -19.04 2.15
N LEU A 222 -10.25 -19.28 1.50
CA LEU A 222 -9.67 -18.43 0.44
C LEU A 222 -9.92 -19.00 -0.97
N LYS A 223 -10.66 -20.13 -1.08
CA LYS A 223 -10.93 -20.77 -2.38
C LYS A 223 -11.54 -19.82 -3.40
N ALA A 224 -12.49 -18.98 -2.99
CA ALA A 224 -13.12 -18.00 -3.86
C ALA A 224 -12.08 -17.05 -4.49
N ILE A 225 -11.09 -16.60 -3.71
CA ILE A 225 -10.02 -15.72 -4.22
C ILE A 225 -9.15 -16.46 -5.23
N CYS A 226 -8.77 -17.72 -4.94
CA CYS A 226 -7.99 -18.52 -5.89
C CYS A 226 -8.77 -18.83 -7.18
N ASP A 227 -10.11 -18.89 -7.12
CA ASP A 227 -10.97 -19.12 -8.28
C ASP A 227 -11.21 -17.84 -9.10
N GLU A 228 -11.18 -16.67 -8.48
CA GLU A 228 -11.45 -15.37 -9.12
C GLU A 228 -10.19 -14.66 -9.60
N VAL A 229 -9.04 -14.89 -8.96
CA VAL A 229 -7.78 -14.24 -9.29
C VAL A 229 -6.98 -15.09 -10.27
N GLU A 230 -6.86 -14.61 -11.49
CA GLU A 230 -6.07 -15.26 -12.56
C GLU A 230 -4.63 -15.51 -12.11
N GLY A 231 -4.14 -16.73 -12.35
CA GLY A 231 -2.81 -17.17 -11.97
C GLY A 231 -2.67 -17.75 -10.55
N MET A 232 -3.62 -17.54 -9.63
CA MET A 232 -3.56 -18.15 -8.29
C MET A 232 -3.72 -19.67 -8.34
N ARG A 233 -4.56 -20.19 -9.23
CA ARG A 233 -4.73 -21.62 -9.45
C ARG A 233 -3.47 -22.26 -9.99
N GLU A 234 -2.83 -21.63 -10.95
CA GLU A 234 -1.59 -22.13 -11.57
C GLU A 234 -0.46 -22.21 -10.55
N LEU A 235 -0.30 -21.19 -9.70
CA LEU A 235 0.64 -21.20 -8.58
C LEU A 235 0.33 -22.34 -7.58
N HIS A 236 -0.94 -22.62 -7.34
CA HIS A 236 -1.34 -23.67 -6.39
C HIS A 236 -1.13 -25.07 -6.96
N PHE A 237 -1.58 -25.34 -8.18
CA PHE A 237 -1.47 -26.64 -8.83
C PHE A 237 -0.08 -26.93 -9.37
N GLY A 238 0.73 -25.94 -9.72
CA GLY A 238 2.12 -26.12 -10.13
C GLY A 238 2.99 -26.74 -9.04
N LYS A 239 2.68 -26.50 -7.75
CA LYS A 239 3.38 -27.11 -6.61
C LYS A 239 2.94 -28.54 -6.29
N GLU A 240 1.70 -28.93 -6.60
CA GLU A 240 1.22 -30.32 -6.36
C GLU A 240 1.87 -31.34 -7.31
N HIS A 241 2.32 -30.94 -8.48
CA HIS A 241 2.96 -31.84 -9.44
C HIS A 241 4.43 -32.17 -9.14
N HIS A 242 5.08 -31.46 -8.23
CA HIS A 242 6.49 -31.72 -7.87
C HIS A 242 6.67 -32.54 -6.58
N THR A 243 5.59 -32.93 -5.89
CA THR A 243 5.68 -33.71 -4.63
C THR A 243 5.40 -35.21 -4.80
N THR A 244 5.33 -35.72 -6.04
CA THR A 244 5.17 -37.16 -6.31
C THR A 244 6.17 -37.64 -7.36
N GLU A 245 7.45 -37.78 -6.97
CA GLU A 245 8.40 -38.79 -7.48
C GLU A 245 9.40 -39.17 -6.38
#